data_2e3870d7249a5c1c13f8f8ff8cbca477
#
_entry.id   2e3870d7249a5c1c13f8f8ff8cbca477
#
_cell.length_a   1.000
_cell.length_b   1.000
_cell.length_c   1.000
_cell.angle_alpha   90.00
_cell.angle_beta   90.00
_cell.angle_gamma   90.00
#
_symmetry.space_group_name_H-M   'P 1'
#
loop_
_entity.id
_entity.type
_entity.pdbx_description
1 polymer ?
#
loop_
_entity_poly.entity_id
_entity_poly.type
_entity_poly.pdbx_seq_one_letter_code
_entity_poly.pdbx_strand_id
1 'polypeptide(L)'
;MTTRHLLDNHAPMLAQFRWQVPRQFNIAEGCVRRWAQHSHTANRLAVITHHADAPAEQHSFAQVQAAADALSHLLAAQGVQAGDRVAVVLPQRFETVVAYTAIWQMGAVVMPLSQLFGPEALQYRLQDSAAVLAIVDQVSASVVAELKSSCPAVRCCIGMDSDSGDMAFDALSQSETEDWHMADTLACDPAVLIYTSGTTGPPKGALIPHQAMIGNLTGFVCSQNWFGFAPTGKPLQGSELPSGSHAVMWSPADWTWTGGLMDALLPSLYFGRPIVAWSGRFSADLAFCLMQQHRVTHTFLFPTALKAMMKAYPHPAAQFQLDLQAIMSAGEAVGDAVFAYCQAELGVTVNERFGQTEVNYIVGNCAMNGDTADGVGWAAKPGSMGRAYPGHRVAVIDEEGKECPVGVPGDVALHRLDIHGDPDPIFFLGYWNQPKATNSKFTGDWCRTGDLATCDAEGYLWYQGRADDVFKAAGYRIGPSEIENCLVKHPSVANAAVVPKPDAERGNLVKAYVVLSVGFSASDTLVQALQAHVCGLLAPYEYPKEIEFIDALPMTTTGKVQRRVLRLQEEERASKLTP
;
A
#
# COMPACT_ATOMS: atom_id res chain seq x y z
N MET A 1 -15.95 -6.51 -33.60
CA MET A 1 -14.75 -6.16 -32.85
C MET A 1 -13.84 -7.36 -32.91
N THR A 2 -12.74 -7.27 -33.63
CA THR A 2 -11.71 -8.31 -33.71
C THR A 2 -11.04 -8.40 -32.34
N THR A 3 -11.17 -9.54 -31.70
CA THR A 3 -10.42 -9.88 -30.47
C THR A 3 -8.93 -9.81 -30.82
N ARG A 4 -8.25 -8.70 -30.44
CA ARG A 4 -6.79 -8.66 -30.47
C ARG A 4 -6.30 -9.75 -29.52
N HIS A 5 -5.59 -10.74 -30.02
CA HIS A 5 -4.80 -11.65 -29.19
C HIS A 5 -3.65 -10.84 -28.60
N LEU A 6 -3.80 -10.41 -27.35
CA LEU A 6 -2.74 -9.73 -26.60
C LEU A 6 -1.64 -10.76 -26.32
N LEU A 7 -0.40 -10.45 -26.73
CA LEU A 7 0.75 -11.30 -26.43
C LEU A 7 1.03 -11.30 -24.93
N ASP A 8 1.26 -12.47 -24.37
CA ASP A 8 1.69 -12.64 -22.98
C ASP A 8 3.22 -12.57 -22.93
N ASN A 9 3.74 -11.46 -22.40
CA ASN A 9 5.17 -11.22 -22.29
C ASN A 9 5.73 -11.53 -20.90
N HIS A 10 4.94 -12.11 -19.99
CA HIS A 10 5.35 -12.36 -18.59
C HIS A 10 6.60 -13.25 -18.50
N ALA A 11 6.58 -14.41 -19.13
CA ALA A 11 7.70 -15.36 -19.04
C ALA A 11 9.01 -14.81 -19.63
N PRO A 12 9.04 -14.16 -20.81
CA PRO A 12 10.22 -13.47 -21.29
C PRO A 12 10.73 -12.36 -20.36
N MET A 13 9.83 -11.53 -19.82
CA MET A 13 10.20 -10.47 -18.89
C MET A 13 10.83 -11.03 -17.61
N LEU A 14 10.25 -12.09 -17.05
CA LEU A 14 10.76 -12.76 -15.86
C LEU A 14 12.16 -13.35 -16.11
N ALA A 15 12.35 -14.03 -17.25
CA ALA A 15 13.61 -14.70 -17.59
C ALA A 15 14.76 -13.73 -17.90
N GLN A 16 14.45 -12.54 -18.45
CA GLN A 16 15.46 -11.56 -18.85
C GLN A 16 15.82 -10.58 -17.73
N PHE A 17 14.96 -10.43 -16.73
CA PHE A 17 15.17 -9.46 -15.66
C PHE A 17 16.32 -9.87 -14.75
N ARG A 18 17.13 -8.88 -14.34
CA ARG A 18 18.21 -9.02 -13.36
C ARG A 18 18.22 -7.81 -12.44
N TRP A 19 18.33 -8.03 -11.16
CA TRP A 19 18.49 -6.96 -10.20
C TRP A 19 19.79 -6.18 -10.40
N GLN A 20 19.70 -4.85 -10.31
CA GLN A 20 20.84 -3.94 -10.32
C GLN A 20 20.79 -3.10 -9.04
N VAL A 21 21.28 -3.68 -7.96
CA VAL A 21 21.34 -3.02 -6.65
C VAL A 21 22.76 -2.51 -6.42
N PRO A 22 22.99 -1.20 -6.40
CA PRO A 22 24.30 -0.66 -6.08
C PRO A 22 24.65 -0.97 -4.62
N ARG A 23 25.92 -1.15 -4.31
CA ARG A 23 26.39 -1.39 -2.94
C ARG A 23 26.02 -0.22 -2.00
N GLN A 24 26.22 1.00 -2.47
CA GLN A 24 25.83 2.23 -1.78
C GLN A 24 24.57 2.77 -2.45
N PHE A 25 23.54 2.96 -1.67
CA PHE A 25 22.30 3.56 -2.13
C PHE A 25 21.59 4.25 -0.97
N ASN A 26 21.11 5.47 -1.23
CA ASN A 26 20.28 6.23 -0.33
C ASN A 26 18.99 6.65 -1.05
N ILE A 27 17.83 6.48 -0.39
CA ILE A 27 16.55 6.85 -0.99
C ILE A 27 16.51 8.35 -1.32
N ALA A 28 17.09 9.22 -0.48
CA ALA A 28 17.15 10.66 -0.78
C ALA A 28 17.92 10.96 -2.06
N GLU A 29 19.07 10.27 -2.28
CA GLU A 29 19.81 10.37 -3.56
C GLU A 29 18.97 9.91 -4.74
N GLY A 30 18.41 8.70 -4.63
CA GLY A 30 17.65 8.08 -5.73
C GLY A 30 16.36 8.83 -6.09
N CYS A 31 15.70 9.46 -5.12
CA CYS A 31 14.39 10.08 -5.31
C CYS A 31 14.43 11.60 -5.48
N VAL A 32 15.42 12.30 -4.90
CA VAL A 32 15.42 13.79 -4.90
C VAL A 32 16.75 14.34 -5.40
N ARG A 33 17.86 14.07 -4.72
CA ARG A 33 19.13 14.76 -4.89
C ARG A 33 19.66 14.67 -6.33
N ARG A 34 19.65 13.49 -6.95
CA ARG A 34 20.11 13.32 -8.35
C ARG A 34 19.35 14.17 -9.35
N TRP A 35 18.08 14.48 -9.09
CA TRP A 35 17.29 15.36 -9.94
C TRP A 35 17.59 16.83 -9.66
N ALA A 36 17.80 17.20 -8.41
CA ALA A 36 18.11 18.56 -7.99
C ALA A 36 19.49 19.04 -8.47
N GLN A 37 20.47 18.15 -8.57
CA GLN A 37 21.85 18.49 -8.92
C GLN A 37 22.07 18.84 -10.41
N HIS A 38 21.15 18.44 -11.30
CA HIS A 38 21.30 18.68 -12.72
C HIS A 38 20.43 19.85 -13.18
N SER A 39 21.02 20.87 -13.81
CA SER A 39 20.34 22.11 -14.21
C SER A 39 19.09 21.91 -15.07
N HIS A 40 19.04 20.86 -15.89
CA HIS A 40 17.88 20.54 -16.74
C HIS A 40 16.79 19.73 -16.04
N THR A 41 17.02 19.23 -14.82
CA THR A 41 16.03 18.50 -14.02
C THR A 41 15.68 19.19 -12.71
N ALA A 42 16.55 20.03 -12.17
CA ALA A 42 16.38 20.70 -10.89
C ALA A 42 15.04 21.45 -10.75
N ASN A 43 14.60 22.10 -11.83
CA ASN A 43 13.34 22.84 -11.87
C ASN A 43 12.12 22.00 -12.28
N ARG A 44 12.27 20.68 -12.46
CA ARG A 44 11.10 19.81 -12.65
C ARG A 44 10.27 19.78 -11.38
N LEU A 45 8.94 19.70 -11.54
CA LEU A 45 8.03 19.55 -10.42
C LEU A 45 8.24 18.18 -9.74
N ALA A 46 8.33 18.21 -8.41
CA ALA A 46 8.39 17.05 -7.55
C ALA A 46 7.07 16.85 -6.81
N VAL A 47 6.53 17.93 -6.21
CA VAL A 47 5.30 17.88 -5.41
C VAL A 47 4.36 18.98 -5.85
N ILE A 48 3.09 18.64 -5.99
CA ILE A 48 1.98 19.58 -6.21
C ILE A 48 1.04 19.46 -5.03
N THR A 49 1.03 20.42 -4.13
CA THR A 49 0.12 20.43 -2.98
C THR A 49 -1.21 21.04 -3.41
N HIS A 50 -2.26 20.23 -3.43
CA HIS A 50 -3.61 20.68 -3.74
C HIS A 50 -4.29 21.29 -2.52
N HIS A 51 -4.96 22.43 -2.71
CA HIS A 51 -5.78 23.09 -1.71
C HIS A 51 -7.22 23.21 -2.24
N ALA A 52 -8.22 23.00 -1.35
CA ALA A 52 -9.63 23.08 -1.76
C ALA A 52 -10.03 24.49 -2.16
N ASP A 53 -9.57 25.49 -1.40
CA ASP A 53 -10.03 26.89 -1.49
C ASP A 53 -8.90 27.86 -1.87
N ALA A 54 -7.74 27.37 -2.31
CA ALA A 54 -6.60 28.17 -2.71
C ALA A 54 -5.91 27.57 -3.95
N PRO A 55 -5.10 28.36 -4.69
CA PRO A 55 -4.26 27.84 -5.74
C PRO A 55 -3.31 26.73 -5.23
N ALA A 56 -3.10 25.71 -6.05
CA ALA A 56 -2.16 24.66 -5.72
C ALA A 56 -0.73 25.20 -5.65
N GLU A 57 0.03 24.74 -4.66
CA GLU A 57 1.45 25.02 -4.56
C GLU A 57 2.25 24.00 -5.37
N GLN A 58 3.32 24.47 -6.01
CA GLN A 58 4.15 23.64 -6.87
C GLN A 58 5.61 23.76 -6.45
N HIS A 59 6.22 22.63 -6.13
CA HIS A 59 7.59 22.58 -5.64
C HIS A 59 8.47 21.71 -6.55
N SER A 60 9.62 22.28 -6.94
CA SER A 60 10.62 21.58 -7.75
C SER A 60 11.52 20.67 -6.91
N PHE A 61 12.25 19.77 -7.58
CA PHE A 61 13.28 18.95 -6.93
C PHE A 61 14.35 19.81 -6.26
N ALA A 62 14.75 20.93 -6.85
CA ALA A 62 15.70 21.87 -6.24
C ALA A 62 15.17 22.46 -4.92
N GLN A 63 13.88 22.83 -4.88
CA GLN A 63 13.28 23.37 -3.65
C GLN A 63 13.15 22.28 -2.57
N VAL A 64 12.79 21.05 -2.93
CA VAL A 64 12.78 19.93 -1.97
C VAL A 64 14.18 19.71 -1.39
N GLN A 65 15.21 19.69 -2.24
CA GLN A 65 16.59 19.46 -1.79
C GLN A 65 17.10 20.58 -0.89
N ALA A 66 16.92 21.84 -1.28
CA ALA A 66 17.36 22.98 -0.47
C ALA A 66 16.71 22.99 0.93
N ALA A 67 15.39 22.74 1.00
CA ALA A 67 14.68 22.65 2.25
C ALA A 67 15.12 21.42 3.08
N ALA A 68 15.41 20.30 2.43
CA ALA A 68 15.91 19.11 3.10
C ALA A 68 17.33 19.30 3.66
N ASP A 69 18.21 20.00 2.94
CA ASP A 69 19.56 20.33 3.42
C ASP A 69 19.49 21.20 4.68
N ALA A 70 18.65 22.24 4.66
CA ALA A 70 18.42 23.10 5.83
C ALA A 70 17.88 22.32 7.03
N LEU A 71 16.90 21.44 6.80
CA LEU A 71 16.34 20.60 7.86
C LEU A 71 17.38 19.62 8.41
N SER A 72 18.27 19.06 7.56
CA SER A 72 19.35 18.18 8.03
C SER A 72 20.31 18.88 8.94
N HIS A 73 20.69 20.14 8.64
CA HIS A 73 21.50 20.96 9.55
C HIS A 73 20.81 21.17 10.90
N LEU A 74 19.51 21.44 10.89
CA LEU A 74 18.73 21.59 12.13
C LEU A 74 18.68 20.28 12.92
N LEU A 75 18.39 19.15 12.27
CA LEU A 75 18.34 17.83 12.89
C LEU A 75 19.71 17.45 13.50
N ALA A 76 20.80 17.73 12.80
CA ALA A 76 22.16 17.51 13.31
C ALA A 76 22.46 18.39 14.53
N ALA A 77 22.05 19.66 14.51
CA ALA A 77 22.17 20.56 15.66
C ALA A 77 21.37 20.05 16.88
N GLN A 78 20.27 19.31 16.66
CA GLN A 78 19.51 18.62 17.71
C GLN A 78 20.10 17.26 18.07
N GLY A 79 21.26 16.88 17.51
CA GLY A 79 22.02 15.68 17.84
C GLY A 79 21.46 14.40 17.21
N VAL A 80 20.70 14.49 16.11
CA VAL A 80 20.30 13.31 15.32
C VAL A 80 21.52 12.72 14.62
N GLN A 81 21.67 11.41 14.66
CA GLN A 81 22.79 10.67 14.09
C GLN A 81 22.29 9.58 13.12
N ALA A 82 23.19 9.06 12.30
CA ALA A 82 22.89 7.91 11.46
C ALA A 82 22.36 6.73 12.30
N GLY A 83 21.30 6.06 11.82
CA GLY A 83 20.62 4.98 12.51
C GLY A 83 19.58 5.42 13.57
N ASP A 84 19.50 6.70 13.93
CA ASP A 84 18.45 7.20 14.80
C ASP A 84 17.07 7.14 14.12
N ARG A 85 16.02 6.89 14.90
CA ARG A 85 14.63 6.91 14.41
C ARG A 85 14.06 8.30 14.64
N VAL A 86 13.59 8.92 13.57
CA VAL A 86 12.92 10.23 13.63
C VAL A 86 11.45 10.01 13.24
N ALA A 87 10.56 10.34 14.19
CA ALA A 87 9.12 10.26 13.96
C ALA A 87 8.65 11.41 13.06
N VAL A 88 7.82 11.12 12.06
CA VAL A 88 7.21 12.13 11.20
C VAL A 88 5.70 11.95 11.25
N VAL A 89 5.00 12.91 11.88
CA VAL A 89 3.54 12.92 12.07
C VAL A 89 2.95 14.02 11.22
N LEU A 90 3.02 13.85 9.90
CA LEU A 90 2.59 14.82 8.91
C LEU A 90 1.65 14.17 7.88
N PRO A 91 0.68 14.93 7.32
CA PRO A 91 -0.14 14.47 6.20
C PRO A 91 0.64 14.51 4.89
N GLN A 92 -0.03 14.21 3.77
CA GLN A 92 0.53 14.42 2.44
C GLN A 92 0.71 15.92 2.18
N ARG A 93 1.95 16.40 2.15
CA ARG A 93 2.31 17.79 1.87
C ARG A 93 3.80 17.90 1.48
N PHE A 94 4.21 19.04 0.96
CA PHE A 94 5.59 19.30 0.55
C PHE A 94 6.58 19.01 1.69
N GLU A 95 6.30 19.50 2.90
CA GLU A 95 7.18 19.37 4.07
C GLU A 95 7.37 17.92 4.51
N THR A 96 6.43 17.03 4.20
CA THR A 96 6.59 15.59 4.46
C THR A 96 7.70 15.00 3.60
N VAL A 97 7.77 15.41 2.32
CA VAL A 97 8.86 14.99 1.41
C VAL A 97 10.19 15.57 1.86
N VAL A 98 10.19 16.84 2.30
CA VAL A 98 11.38 17.49 2.87
C VAL A 98 11.87 16.74 4.11
N ALA A 99 10.98 16.42 5.05
CA ALA A 99 11.33 15.70 6.27
C ALA A 99 11.91 14.30 5.98
N TYR A 100 11.28 13.54 5.10
CA TYR A 100 11.76 12.22 4.71
C TYR A 100 13.14 12.30 4.05
N THR A 101 13.32 13.22 3.10
CA THR A 101 14.60 13.42 2.41
C THR A 101 15.71 13.82 3.38
N ALA A 102 15.44 14.76 4.29
CA ALA A 102 16.40 15.22 5.30
C ALA A 102 16.87 14.08 6.20
N ILE A 103 15.94 13.25 6.68
CA ILE A 103 16.27 12.12 7.56
C ILE A 103 17.11 11.08 6.84
N TRP A 104 16.73 10.71 5.60
CA TRP A 104 17.48 9.70 4.83
C TRP A 104 18.88 10.16 4.45
N GLN A 105 19.06 11.42 4.04
CA GLN A 105 20.40 11.90 3.67
C GLN A 105 21.36 11.99 4.84
N MET A 106 20.86 11.97 6.08
CA MET A 106 21.65 11.84 7.30
C MET A 106 22.00 10.37 7.64
N GLY A 107 21.45 9.39 6.92
CA GLY A 107 21.53 7.97 7.27
C GLY A 107 20.65 7.59 8.47
N ALA A 108 19.71 8.42 8.86
CA ALA A 108 18.73 8.16 9.91
C ALA A 108 17.50 7.44 9.35
N VAL A 109 16.68 6.88 10.23
CA VAL A 109 15.52 6.04 9.89
C VAL A 109 14.25 6.86 10.00
N VAL A 110 13.51 7.00 8.91
CA VAL A 110 12.18 7.62 8.91
C VAL A 110 11.20 6.70 9.62
N MET A 111 10.49 7.21 10.60
CA MET A 111 9.35 6.53 11.22
C MET A 111 8.06 7.32 10.90
N PRO A 112 7.37 6.98 9.81
CA PRO A 112 6.15 7.66 9.42
C PRO A 112 5.00 7.25 10.34
N LEU A 113 4.26 8.23 10.85
CA LEU A 113 3.14 8.04 11.76
C LEU A 113 1.92 8.81 11.27
N SER A 114 0.79 8.11 11.17
CA SER A 114 -0.46 8.75 10.74
C SER A 114 -1.02 9.70 11.80
N GLN A 115 -1.52 10.85 11.36
CA GLN A 115 -2.27 11.80 12.21
C GLN A 115 -3.57 11.21 12.77
N LEU A 116 -4.03 10.09 12.22
CA LEU A 116 -5.21 9.38 12.71
C LEU A 116 -4.93 8.52 13.95
N PHE A 117 -3.67 8.40 14.37
CA PHE A 117 -3.34 7.69 15.60
C PHE A 117 -3.73 8.50 16.82
N GLY A 118 -4.50 7.88 17.72
CA GLY A 118 -4.75 8.42 19.05
C GLY A 118 -3.48 8.41 19.95
N PRO A 119 -3.52 9.10 21.10
CA PRO A 119 -2.38 9.26 22.01
C PRO A 119 -1.70 7.94 22.40
N GLU A 120 -2.45 6.92 22.79
CA GLU A 120 -1.89 5.60 23.16
C GLU A 120 -1.13 4.94 22.01
N ALA A 121 -1.68 5.04 20.79
CA ALA A 121 -1.07 4.47 19.62
C ALA A 121 0.23 5.17 19.22
N LEU A 122 0.30 6.49 19.38
CA LEU A 122 1.52 7.28 19.19
C LEU A 122 2.53 6.97 20.29
N GLN A 123 2.11 6.98 21.57
CA GLN A 123 2.97 6.69 22.70
C GLN A 123 3.68 5.34 22.55
N TYR A 124 2.91 4.30 22.25
CA TYR A 124 3.47 2.95 22.05
C TYR A 124 4.60 2.96 20.99
N ARG A 125 4.37 3.58 19.85
CA ARG A 125 5.33 3.61 18.74
C ARG A 125 6.57 4.43 19.04
N LEU A 126 6.40 5.57 19.68
CA LEU A 126 7.51 6.43 20.11
C LEU A 126 8.40 5.74 21.16
N GLN A 127 7.79 5.02 22.10
CA GLN A 127 8.51 4.26 23.11
C GLN A 127 9.23 3.04 22.54
N ASP A 128 8.50 2.19 21.78
CA ASP A 128 9.04 0.95 21.23
C ASP A 128 10.19 1.20 20.25
N SER A 129 10.08 2.24 19.42
CA SER A 129 11.13 2.64 18.48
C SER A 129 12.29 3.36 19.14
N ALA A 130 12.10 3.89 20.35
CA ALA A 130 13.00 4.86 20.97
C ALA A 130 13.33 6.02 20.02
N ALA A 131 12.30 6.61 19.39
CA ALA A 131 12.46 7.74 18.47
C ALA A 131 13.10 8.92 19.23
N VAL A 132 14.12 9.54 18.62
CA VAL A 132 14.91 10.58 19.27
C VAL A 132 14.35 11.99 19.07
N LEU A 133 13.54 12.17 18.02
CA LEU A 133 12.93 13.42 17.63
C LEU A 133 11.61 13.17 16.92
N ALA A 134 10.68 14.13 16.98
CA ALA A 134 9.44 14.13 16.21
C ALA A 134 9.34 15.37 15.33
N ILE A 135 8.90 15.20 14.08
CA ILE A 135 8.53 16.27 13.16
C ILE A 135 7.01 16.27 13.06
N VAL A 136 6.40 17.41 13.32
CA VAL A 136 4.96 17.55 13.52
C VAL A 136 4.41 18.77 12.77
N ASP A 137 3.11 18.81 12.56
CA ASP A 137 2.37 20.00 12.18
C ASP A 137 1.54 20.54 13.37
N GLN A 138 0.78 21.59 13.14
CA GLN A 138 -0.08 22.19 14.17
C GLN A 138 -1.11 21.21 14.74
N VAL A 139 -1.60 20.26 13.93
CA VAL A 139 -2.61 19.27 14.37
C VAL A 139 -2.00 18.24 15.32
N SER A 140 -0.81 17.75 15.01
CA SER A 140 -0.15 16.67 15.76
C SER A 140 0.73 17.17 16.91
N ALA A 141 1.13 18.44 16.90
CA ALA A 141 2.06 19.03 17.88
C ALA A 141 1.57 18.90 19.33
N SER A 142 0.31 19.22 19.61
CA SER A 142 -0.25 19.17 20.97
C SER A 142 -0.22 17.76 21.55
N VAL A 143 -0.63 16.76 20.75
CA VAL A 143 -0.66 15.37 21.19
C VAL A 143 0.75 14.85 21.47
N VAL A 144 1.72 15.13 20.58
CA VAL A 144 3.10 14.70 20.78
C VAL A 144 3.75 15.40 21.96
N ALA A 145 3.44 16.70 22.21
CA ALA A 145 3.93 17.44 23.37
C ALA A 145 3.44 16.82 24.69
N GLU A 146 2.17 16.42 24.79
CA GLU A 146 1.63 15.73 25.97
C GLU A 146 2.32 14.40 26.25
N LEU A 147 2.73 13.68 25.20
CA LEU A 147 3.39 12.38 25.30
C LEU A 147 4.89 12.47 25.65
N LYS A 148 5.49 13.66 25.59
CA LYS A 148 6.93 13.84 25.75
C LYS A 148 7.44 13.34 27.12
N SER A 149 6.67 13.54 28.18
CA SER A 149 7.01 13.03 29.51
C SER A 149 7.05 11.51 29.60
N SER A 150 6.20 10.83 28.81
CA SER A 150 6.13 9.37 28.72
C SER A 150 7.10 8.79 27.69
N CYS A 151 7.66 9.63 26.82
CA CYS A 151 8.57 9.22 25.73
C CYS A 151 9.94 9.90 25.89
N PRO A 152 10.75 9.58 26.90
CA PRO A 152 11.95 10.33 27.28
C PRO A 152 13.06 10.31 26.21
N ALA A 153 13.00 9.42 25.23
CA ALA A 153 13.90 9.40 24.08
C ALA A 153 13.64 10.59 23.14
N VAL A 154 12.40 11.07 23.02
CA VAL A 154 12.02 12.21 22.17
C VAL A 154 12.50 13.49 22.81
N ARG A 155 13.66 13.98 22.37
CA ARG A 155 14.33 15.16 22.93
C ARG A 155 13.70 16.47 22.48
N CYS A 156 13.22 16.52 21.23
CA CYS A 156 12.72 17.72 20.59
C CYS A 156 11.58 17.39 19.63
N CYS A 157 10.63 18.32 19.50
CA CYS A 157 9.61 18.34 18.46
C CYS A 157 9.86 19.53 17.52
N ILE A 158 10.04 19.27 16.23
CA ILE A 158 10.17 20.30 15.21
C ILE A 158 8.82 20.48 14.53
N GLY A 159 8.24 21.68 14.60
CA GLY A 159 7.01 22.05 13.92
C GLY A 159 7.28 22.54 12.51
N MET A 160 6.56 22.02 11.55
CA MET A 160 6.63 22.47 10.15
C MET A 160 5.71 23.68 9.89
N ASP A 161 4.95 24.10 10.89
CA ASP A 161 4.14 25.31 10.89
C ASP A 161 4.65 26.26 11.97
N SER A 162 4.50 27.58 11.78
CA SER A 162 5.13 28.63 12.58
C SER A 162 4.88 28.57 14.09
N ASP A 163 3.75 27.99 14.52
CA ASP A 163 3.28 27.96 15.91
C ASP A 163 3.25 26.55 16.51
N SER A 164 3.97 25.58 15.92
CA SER A 164 3.95 24.19 16.36
C SER A 164 5.33 23.70 16.83
N GLY A 165 5.33 22.76 17.80
CA GLY A 165 6.54 22.12 18.32
C GLY A 165 7.37 22.97 19.30
N ASP A 166 8.55 22.44 19.69
CA ASP A 166 9.55 23.15 20.49
C ASP A 166 10.34 24.18 19.65
N MET A 167 10.44 23.91 18.35
CA MET A 167 11.12 24.73 17.34
C MET A 167 10.28 24.72 16.07
N ALA A 168 10.15 25.88 15.43
CA ALA A 168 9.52 25.99 14.12
C ALA A 168 10.56 25.86 13.00
N PHE A 169 10.17 25.21 11.90
CA PHE A 169 10.95 25.12 10.67
C PHE A 169 10.08 25.53 9.49
N ASP A 170 10.47 26.60 8.81
CA ASP A 170 9.82 27.05 7.57
C ASP A 170 10.58 26.51 6.36
N ALA A 171 10.03 25.48 5.72
CA ALA A 171 10.65 24.83 4.57
C ALA A 171 10.70 25.74 3.33
N LEU A 172 9.84 26.75 3.24
CA LEU A 172 9.75 27.64 2.08
C LEU A 172 10.76 28.80 2.13
N SER A 173 11.22 29.18 3.33
CA SER A 173 12.16 30.28 3.53
C SER A 173 13.64 29.90 3.32
N GLN A 174 13.93 28.63 3.01
CA GLN A 174 15.29 28.08 3.00
C GLN A 174 15.96 28.15 1.61
N SER A 175 16.17 29.33 1.06
CA SER A 175 16.75 29.51 -0.28
C SER A 175 18.30 29.62 -0.34
N GLU A 176 18.99 29.78 0.81
CA GLU A 176 20.45 30.06 0.88
C GLU A 176 21.17 29.18 1.91
N THR A 177 20.81 27.89 1.99
CA THR A 177 21.46 26.96 2.93
C THR A 177 22.64 26.26 2.25
N GLU A 178 23.71 25.99 3.00
CA GLU A 178 24.80 25.15 2.53
C GLU A 178 24.29 23.72 2.24
N ASP A 179 24.81 23.13 1.16
CA ASP A 179 24.49 21.75 0.80
C ASP A 179 24.85 20.80 1.95
N TRP A 180 23.93 19.87 2.27
CA TRP A 180 24.20 18.84 3.25
C TRP A 180 25.14 17.78 2.67
N HIS A 181 26.15 17.39 3.43
CA HIS A 181 26.98 16.24 3.08
C HIS A 181 26.25 14.94 3.40
N MET A 182 25.77 14.23 2.36
CA MET A 182 24.99 13.01 2.53
C MET A 182 25.84 11.87 3.14
N ALA A 183 25.24 11.13 4.05
CA ALA A 183 25.86 9.96 4.67
C ALA A 183 26.14 8.84 3.64
N ASP A 184 27.25 8.17 3.79
CA ASP A 184 27.63 6.98 3.00
C ASP A 184 26.82 5.75 3.48
N THR A 185 25.56 5.64 3.05
CA THR A 185 24.71 4.50 3.38
C THR A 185 24.92 3.34 2.42
N LEU A 186 24.88 2.13 2.98
CA LEU A 186 24.77 0.91 2.17
C LEU A 186 23.30 0.71 1.76
N ALA A 187 23.09 0.05 0.64
CA ALA A 187 21.74 -0.27 0.17
C ALA A 187 20.94 -1.11 1.19
N CYS A 188 21.62 -1.95 1.99
CA CYS A 188 21.01 -2.77 3.03
C CYS A 188 20.83 -2.05 4.38
N ASP A 189 21.26 -0.78 4.53
CA ASP A 189 21.07 -0.06 5.77
C ASP A 189 19.57 0.28 5.99
N PRO A 190 19.13 0.37 7.26
CA PRO A 190 17.76 0.72 7.59
C PRO A 190 17.38 2.12 7.08
N ALA A 191 16.22 2.24 6.47
CA ALA A 191 15.70 3.51 5.95
C ALA A 191 14.34 3.90 6.53
N VAL A 192 13.44 2.93 6.75
CA VAL A 192 12.06 3.20 7.18
C VAL A 192 11.64 2.21 8.26
N LEU A 193 10.92 2.68 9.27
CA LEU A 193 10.31 1.85 10.31
C LEU A 193 8.79 2.05 10.29
N ILE A 194 8.05 1.11 9.69
CA ILE A 194 6.58 1.16 9.57
C ILE A 194 5.95 0.17 10.55
N TYR A 195 5.04 0.66 11.41
CA TYR A 195 4.30 -0.18 12.35
C TYR A 195 3.07 -0.78 11.70
N THR A 196 3.04 -2.11 11.61
CA THR A 196 1.90 -2.87 11.10
C THR A 196 0.96 -3.27 12.23
N SER A 197 -0.35 -3.27 11.99
CA SER A 197 -1.32 -3.87 12.91
C SER A 197 -1.18 -5.39 12.83
N GLY A 198 -0.56 -6.00 13.83
CA GLY A 198 -0.52 -7.45 13.94
C GLY A 198 -1.92 -8.03 14.15
N THR A 199 -2.19 -9.21 13.59
CA THR A 199 -3.43 -9.96 13.86
C THR A 199 -3.51 -10.44 15.33
N THR A 200 -2.35 -10.54 15.98
CA THR A 200 -2.20 -10.93 17.39
C THR A 200 -1.19 -10.03 18.10
N GLY A 201 -1.63 -9.37 19.18
CA GLY A 201 -0.75 -8.55 20.02
C GLY A 201 -0.57 -7.10 19.55
N PRO A 202 0.38 -6.35 20.14
CA PRO A 202 0.66 -4.98 19.80
C PRO A 202 1.23 -4.83 18.39
N PRO A 203 1.15 -3.62 17.78
CA PRO A 203 1.75 -3.36 16.47
C PRO A 203 3.24 -3.70 16.43
N LYS A 204 3.70 -4.20 15.30
CA LYS A 204 5.12 -4.56 15.08
C LYS A 204 5.74 -3.58 14.10
N GLY A 205 6.90 -3.05 14.44
CA GLY A 205 7.67 -2.17 13.54
C GLY A 205 8.43 -3.01 12.51
N ALA A 206 8.04 -2.95 11.25
CA ALA A 206 8.79 -3.55 10.14
C ALA A 206 9.92 -2.58 9.73
N LEU A 207 11.16 -3.03 9.84
CA LEU A 207 12.34 -2.26 9.47
C LEU A 207 12.71 -2.53 8.02
N ILE A 208 12.66 -1.51 7.18
CA ILE A 208 12.79 -1.60 5.72
C ILE A 208 14.11 -0.95 5.29
N PRO A 209 14.96 -1.63 4.50
CA PRO A 209 16.23 -1.07 4.02
C PRO A 209 16.04 -0.13 2.84
N HIS A 210 17.05 0.68 2.55
CA HIS A 210 17.08 1.55 1.37
C HIS A 210 16.85 0.77 0.06
N GLN A 211 17.46 -0.40 -0.09
CA GLN A 211 17.34 -1.22 -1.31
C GLN A 211 15.91 -1.72 -1.61
N ALA A 212 15.02 -1.76 -0.60
CA ALA A 212 13.63 -2.16 -0.83
C ALA A 212 12.92 -1.22 -1.81
N MET A 213 13.37 0.04 -1.90
CA MET A 213 12.91 0.98 -2.93
C MET A 213 13.21 0.44 -4.34
N ILE A 214 14.42 -0.10 -4.57
CA ILE A 214 14.79 -0.70 -5.86
C ILE A 214 13.97 -1.97 -6.10
N GLY A 215 13.82 -2.83 -5.08
CA GLY A 215 12.99 -4.03 -5.13
C GLY A 215 11.54 -3.76 -5.54
N ASN A 216 11.04 -2.58 -5.21
CA ASN A 216 9.68 -2.17 -5.50
C ASN A 216 9.45 -1.68 -6.95
N LEU A 217 10.50 -1.29 -7.68
CA LEU A 217 10.36 -0.62 -8.96
C LEU A 217 9.72 -1.48 -10.05
N THR A 218 9.98 -2.79 -10.08
CA THR A 218 9.40 -3.67 -11.09
C THR A 218 7.89 -3.77 -10.97
N GLY A 219 7.41 -3.93 -9.74
CA GLY A 219 5.99 -3.94 -9.43
C GLY A 219 5.32 -2.61 -9.78
N PHE A 220 5.93 -1.48 -9.43
CA PHE A 220 5.42 -0.16 -9.77
C PHE A 220 5.34 0.04 -11.29
N VAL A 221 6.42 -0.20 -12.03
CA VAL A 221 6.47 -0.02 -13.48
C VAL A 221 5.42 -0.87 -14.18
N CYS A 222 5.30 -2.15 -13.81
CA CYS A 222 4.30 -3.05 -14.38
C CYS A 222 2.88 -2.60 -14.05
N SER A 223 2.57 -2.30 -12.80
CA SER A 223 1.21 -1.92 -12.38
C SER A 223 0.80 -0.51 -12.84
N GLN A 224 1.77 0.36 -13.17
CA GLN A 224 1.54 1.69 -13.73
C GLN A 224 1.80 1.77 -15.23
N ASN A 225 1.65 0.65 -15.97
CA ASN A 225 1.74 0.61 -17.43
C ASN A 225 2.99 1.36 -17.96
N TRP A 226 4.18 1.03 -17.42
CA TRP A 226 5.46 1.69 -17.71
C TRP A 226 5.56 3.15 -17.28
N PHE A 227 4.64 3.63 -16.46
CA PHE A 227 4.65 4.98 -15.89
C PHE A 227 4.89 6.08 -16.94
N GLY A 228 4.24 5.95 -18.10
CA GLY A 228 4.35 6.90 -19.22
C GLY A 228 5.66 6.82 -20.01
N PHE A 229 6.58 5.93 -19.67
CA PHE A 229 7.76 5.66 -20.50
C PHE A 229 7.42 4.72 -21.65
N ALA A 230 8.13 4.86 -22.77
CA ALA A 230 8.02 3.90 -23.85
C ALA A 230 8.53 2.52 -23.39
N PRO A 231 7.78 1.42 -23.66
CA PRO A 231 8.23 0.09 -23.32
C PRO A 231 9.42 -0.28 -24.23
N THR A 232 10.58 -0.45 -23.64
CA THR A 232 11.83 -0.76 -24.36
C THR A 232 12.27 -2.21 -24.21
N GLY A 233 11.47 -3.04 -23.52
CA GLY A 233 11.87 -4.41 -23.12
C GLY A 233 13.01 -4.46 -22.10
N LYS A 234 13.60 -3.31 -21.75
CA LYS A 234 14.62 -3.20 -20.70
C LYS A 234 14.00 -2.78 -19.37
N PRO A 235 14.48 -3.29 -18.24
CA PRO A 235 14.01 -2.85 -16.94
C PRO A 235 14.28 -1.36 -16.75
N LEU A 236 13.28 -0.63 -16.24
CA LEU A 236 13.43 0.76 -15.82
C LEU A 236 14.15 0.82 -14.46
N GLN A 237 15.46 0.61 -14.49
CA GLN A 237 16.32 0.62 -13.29
C GLN A 237 17.59 1.43 -13.55
N GLY A 238 18.22 1.84 -12.45
CA GLY A 238 19.51 2.52 -12.50
C GLY A 238 19.44 4.01 -12.82
N SER A 239 20.57 4.59 -13.17
CA SER A 239 20.71 6.03 -13.43
C SER A 239 20.26 6.45 -14.84
N GLU A 240 20.20 5.52 -15.78
CA GLU A 240 19.81 5.78 -17.17
C GLU A 240 18.32 5.48 -17.36
N LEU A 241 17.48 6.46 -17.03
CA LEU A 241 16.05 6.38 -17.27
C LEU A 241 15.72 6.89 -18.69
N PRO A 242 14.78 6.22 -19.41
CA PRO A 242 14.31 6.72 -20.69
C PRO A 242 13.78 8.15 -20.56
N SER A 243 14.04 8.98 -21.56
CA SER A 243 13.38 10.28 -21.67
C SER A 243 11.92 10.09 -22.15
N GLY A 244 11.06 11.06 -21.86
CA GLY A 244 9.76 11.20 -22.53
C GLY A 244 8.51 10.90 -21.69
N SER A 245 8.60 10.42 -20.46
CA SER A 245 7.40 10.32 -19.59
C SER A 245 6.89 11.71 -19.20
N HIS A 246 5.57 11.89 -19.23
CA HIS A 246 4.85 13.06 -18.72
C HIS A 246 3.89 12.67 -17.59
N ALA A 247 4.20 11.58 -16.89
CA ALA A 247 3.36 11.07 -15.82
C ALA A 247 3.19 12.09 -14.69
N VAL A 248 1.95 12.20 -14.22
CA VAL A 248 1.57 12.90 -13.00
C VAL A 248 0.86 11.86 -12.12
N MET A 249 1.41 11.60 -10.94
CA MET A 249 0.87 10.62 -10.00
C MET A 249 -0.04 11.28 -8.98
N TRP A 250 -1.10 10.58 -8.62
CA TRP A 250 -1.91 10.88 -7.43
C TRP A 250 -2.38 9.61 -6.76
N SER A 251 -2.47 9.64 -5.43
CA SER A 251 -3.11 8.59 -4.64
C SER A 251 -3.66 9.19 -3.34
N PRO A 252 -4.88 8.81 -2.92
CA PRO A 252 -5.38 9.18 -1.59
C PRO A 252 -4.73 8.36 -0.45
N ALA A 253 -3.83 7.43 -0.77
CA ALA A 253 -3.14 6.62 0.20
C ALA A 253 -2.19 7.47 1.04
N ASP A 254 -2.37 7.46 2.36
CA ASP A 254 -1.52 8.19 3.30
C ASP A 254 -0.05 7.75 3.18
N TRP A 255 0.87 8.70 3.06
CA TRP A 255 2.31 8.46 2.90
C TRP A 255 3.00 7.91 4.16
N THR A 256 2.26 7.71 5.21
CA THR A 256 2.72 7.03 6.43
C THR A 256 2.63 5.51 6.35
N TRP A 257 1.98 4.97 5.32
CA TRP A 257 1.86 3.54 5.07
C TRP A 257 2.61 3.13 3.79
N THR A 258 2.94 1.85 3.71
CA THR A 258 3.63 1.28 2.54
C THR A 258 2.96 1.67 1.23
N GLY A 259 1.62 1.60 1.16
CA GLY A 259 0.87 1.95 -0.05
C GLY A 259 1.06 3.38 -0.51
N GLY A 260 1.03 4.36 0.39
CA GLY A 260 1.26 5.76 0.04
C GLY A 260 2.74 6.07 -0.19
N LEU A 261 3.61 5.56 0.68
CA LEU A 261 5.04 5.83 0.65
C LEU A 261 5.76 5.08 -0.48
N MET A 262 5.72 3.75 -0.44
CA MET A 262 6.51 2.89 -1.33
C MET A 262 5.85 2.69 -2.69
N ASP A 263 4.53 2.84 -2.77
CA ASP A 263 3.76 2.50 -3.97
C ASP A 263 3.27 3.72 -4.76
N ALA A 264 3.42 4.92 -4.22
CA ALA A 264 3.05 6.16 -4.89
C ALA A 264 4.15 7.22 -4.80
N LEU A 265 4.50 7.69 -3.59
CA LEU A 265 5.42 8.80 -3.39
C LEU A 265 6.82 8.49 -3.95
N LEU A 266 7.49 7.51 -3.38
CA LEU A 266 8.91 7.24 -3.69
C LEU A 266 9.14 6.83 -5.14
N PRO A 267 8.34 5.95 -5.76
CA PRO A 267 8.54 5.61 -7.17
C PRO A 267 8.33 6.81 -8.10
N SER A 268 7.35 7.69 -7.82
CA SER A 268 7.14 8.90 -8.62
C SER A 268 8.37 9.80 -8.59
N LEU A 269 8.90 10.06 -7.40
CA LEU A 269 10.12 10.86 -7.24
C LEU A 269 11.34 10.15 -7.82
N TYR A 270 11.46 8.83 -7.68
CA TYR A 270 12.55 8.06 -8.28
C TYR A 270 12.59 8.22 -9.80
N PHE A 271 11.45 8.25 -10.46
CA PHE A 271 11.36 8.47 -11.91
C PHE A 271 11.37 9.95 -12.31
N GLY A 272 11.61 10.87 -11.38
CA GLY A 272 11.68 12.31 -11.62
C GLY A 272 10.34 12.88 -12.09
N ARG A 273 9.22 12.38 -11.53
CA ARG A 273 7.85 12.75 -11.89
C ARG A 273 7.11 13.34 -10.69
N PRO A 274 6.21 14.31 -10.93
CA PRO A 274 5.47 14.93 -9.85
C PRO A 274 4.42 13.99 -9.27
N ILE A 275 4.19 14.16 -7.97
CA ILE A 275 3.06 13.59 -7.26
C ILE A 275 2.18 14.70 -6.70
N VAL A 276 0.84 14.52 -6.80
CA VAL A 276 -0.12 15.43 -6.18
C VAL A 276 -0.33 15.00 -4.73
N ALA A 277 -0.19 15.94 -3.81
CA ALA A 277 -0.42 15.81 -2.39
C ALA A 277 -1.80 16.38 -2.01
N TRP A 278 -2.53 15.68 -1.15
CA TRP A 278 -3.81 16.12 -0.59
C TRP A 278 -3.96 15.62 0.85
N SER A 279 -4.22 16.52 1.78
CA SER A 279 -4.33 16.21 3.20
C SER A 279 -5.76 16.04 3.72
N GLY A 280 -6.78 16.26 2.87
CA GLY A 280 -8.17 16.17 3.25
C GLY A 280 -8.78 14.77 3.13
N ARG A 281 -10.06 14.65 3.50
CA ARG A 281 -10.80 13.41 3.34
C ARG A 281 -11.06 13.11 1.87
N PHE A 282 -11.01 11.83 1.52
CA PHE A 282 -11.40 11.36 0.19
C PHE A 282 -12.91 11.55 -0.06
N SER A 283 -13.25 12.09 -1.23
CA SER A 283 -14.59 11.99 -1.83
C SER A 283 -14.45 11.75 -3.32
N ALA A 284 -15.52 11.22 -3.95
CA ALA A 284 -15.51 10.99 -5.39
C ALA A 284 -15.41 12.31 -6.18
N ASP A 285 -16.12 13.36 -5.71
CA ASP A 285 -16.08 14.71 -6.32
C ASP A 285 -14.66 15.26 -6.33
N LEU A 286 -14.02 15.23 -5.16
CA LEU A 286 -12.63 15.67 -5.02
C LEU A 286 -11.70 14.88 -5.94
N ALA A 287 -11.83 13.53 -5.96
CA ALA A 287 -10.98 12.67 -6.77
C ALA A 287 -11.04 13.07 -8.26
N PHE A 288 -12.23 13.22 -8.81
CA PHE A 288 -12.39 13.60 -10.22
C PHE A 288 -11.94 15.04 -10.49
N CYS A 289 -12.29 16.00 -9.62
CA CYS A 289 -11.82 17.38 -9.75
C CYS A 289 -10.29 17.48 -9.71
N LEU A 290 -9.66 16.82 -8.74
CA LEU A 290 -8.21 16.82 -8.57
C LEU A 290 -7.50 16.18 -9.77
N MET A 291 -8.00 15.02 -10.22
CA MET A 291 -7.42 14.34 -11.38
C MET A 291 -7.51 15.18 -12.66
N GLN A 292 -8.64 15.86 -12.88
CA GLN A 292 -8.80 16.77 -14.02
C GLN A 292 -7.90 18.01 -13.88
N GLN A 293 -7.93 18.68 -12.72
CA GLN A 293 -7.22 19.94 -12.48
C GLN A 293 -5.70 19.78 -12.65
N HIS A 294 -5.14 18.68 -12.15
CA HIS A 294 -3.70 18.42 -12.19
C HIS A 294 -3.29 17.50 -13.34
N ARG A 295 -4.23 17.14 -14.23
CA ARG A 295 -3.99 16.25 -15.37
C ARG A 295 -3.31 14.95 -14.94
N VAL A 296 -3.85 14.34 -13.89
CA VAL A 296 -3.34 13.08 -13.34
C VAL A 296 -3.46 11.98 -14.39
N THR A 297 -2.35 11.30 -14.64
CA THR A 297 -2.26 10.23 -15.64
C THR A 297 -2.17 8.85 -14.99
N HIS A 298 -1.64 8.77 -13.78
CA HIS A 298 -1.38 7.52 -13.06
C HIS A 298 -1.89 7.63 -11.64
N THR A 299 -2.55 6.58 -11.15
CA THR A 299 -3.12 6.61 -9.80
C THR A 299 -3.06 5.27 -9.11
N PHE A 300 -2.96 5.31 -7.78
CA PHE A 300 -3.19 4.18 -6.90
C PHE A 300 -4.47 4.43 -6.11
N LEU A 301 -5.50 3.65 -6.37
CA LEU A 301 -6.81 3.77 -5.73
C LEU A 301 -7.21 2.45 -5.07
N PHE A 302 -7.60 2.51 -3.81
CA PHE A 302 -8.17 1.34 -3.13
C PHE A 302 -9.53 0.96 -3.76
N PRO A 303 -9.93 -0.32 -3.70
CA PRO A 303 -11.23 -0.76 -4.21
C PRO A 303 -12.42 0.00 -3.64
N THR A 304 -12.36 0.39 -2.36
CA THR A 304 -13.38 1.22 -1.70
C THR A 304 -13.51 2.60 -2.32
N ALA A 305 -12.39 3.23 -2.72
CA ALA A 305 -12.40 4.51 -3.42
C ALA A 305 -13.00 4.36 -4.83
N LEU A 306 -12.61 3.34 -5.58
CA LEU A 306 -13.15 3.04 -6.90
C LEU A 306 -14.66 2.76 -6.85
N LYS A 307 -15.13 2.00 -5.85
CA LYS A 307 -16.57 1.77 -5.61
C LYS A 307 -17.33 3.08 -5.35
N ALA A 308 -16.76 3.98 -4.52
CA ALA A 308 -17.35 5.27 -4.23
C ALA A 308 -17.43 6.15 -5.49
N MET A 309 -16.36 6.17 -6.30
CA MET A 309 -16.32 6.89 -7.58
C MET A 309 -17.35 6.35 -8.58
N MET A 310 -17.42 5.03 -8.76
CA MET A 310 -18.41 4.37 -9.63
C MET A 310 -19.85 4.69 -9.22
N LYS A 311 -20.13 4.69 -7.91
CA LYS A 311 -21.46 4.97 -7.38
C LYS A 311 -21.86 6.43 -7.57
N ALA A 312 -20.93 7.38 -7.32
CA ALA A 312 -21.20 8.81 -7.43
C ALA A 312 -21.28 9.26 -8.90
N TYR A 313 -20.45 8.71 -9.75
CA TYR A 313 -20.32 9.08 -11.17
C TYR A 313 -20.29 7.84 -12.07
N PRO A 314 -21.47 7.25 -12.37
CA PRO A 314 -21.55 6.10 -13.29
C PRO A 314 -21.00 6.41 -14.69
N HIS A 315 -21.10 7.66 -15.14
CA HIS A 315 -20.61 8.13 -16.45
C HIS A 315 -19.78 9.40 -16.28
N PRO A 316 -18.54 9.31 -15.74
CA PRO A 316 -17.75 10.48 -15.38
C PRO A 316 -17.33 11.33 -16.58
N ALA A 317 -17.16 10.74 -17.77
CA ALA A 317 -16.81 11.46 -18.99
C ALA A 317 -17.83 12.54 -19.41
N ALA A 318 -19.07 12.49 -18.89
CA ALA A 318 -20.08 13.53 -19.11
C ALA A 318 -19.77 14.84 -18.37
N GLN A 319 -18.92 14.80 -17.34
CA GLN A 319 -18.65 15.93 -16.44
C GLN A 319 -17.15 16.25 -16.31
N PHE A 320 -16.28 15.28 -16.50
CA PHE A 320 -14.84 15.42 -16.29
C PHE A 320 -14.05 15.00 -17.53
N GLN A 321 -12.95 15.72 -17.77
CA GLN A 321 -11.95 15.33 -18.77
C GLN A 321 -10.72 14.78 -18.05
N LEU A 322 -10.49 13.49 -18.19
CA LEU A 322 -9.41 12.76 -17.49
C LEU A 322 -8.32 12.35 -18.48
N ASP A 323 -7.07 12.45 -18.03
CA ASP A 323 -5.90 12.01 -18.79
C ASP A 323 -5.35 10.65 -18.29
N LEU A 324 -6.20 9.83 -17.63
CA LEU A 324 -5.78 8.57 -17.01
C LEU A 324 -5.19 7.57 -18.02
N GLN A 325 -4.04 7.01 -17.68
CA GLN A 325 -3.31 6.00 -18.45
C GLN A 325 -3.15 4.68 -17.67
N ALA A 326 -3.10 4.75 -16.34
CA ALA A 326 -3.02 3.57 -15.48
C ALA A 326 -3.74 3.78 -14.16
N ILE A 327 -4.42 2.72 -13.69
CA ILE A 327 -4.97 2.59 -12.35
C ILE A 327 -4.39 1.33 -11.72
N MET A 328 -3.66 1.51 -10.64
CA MET A 328 -3.21 0.43 -9.77
C MET A 328 -4.16 0.31 -8.59
N SER A 329 -4.50 -0.91 -8.16
CA SER A 329 -5.35 -1.14 -6.99
C SER A 329 -4.83 -2.28 -6.14
N ALA A 330 -5.02 -2.18 -4.81
CA ALA A 330 -4.60 -3.18 -3.84
C ALA A 330 -5.34 -3.06 -2.51
N GLY A 331 -5.09 -4.02 -1.63
CA GLY A 331 -5.61 -4.04 -0.26
C GLY A 331 -6.82 -4.94 -0.10
N GLU A 332 -7.66 -5.01 -1.12
CA GLU A 332 -8.83 -5.90 -1.25
C GLU A 332 -9.00 -6.26 -2.73
N ALA A 333 -9.84 -7.24 -3.04
CA ALA A 333 -10.20 -7.54 -4.43
C ALA A 333 -11.05 -6.40 -5.02
N VAL A 334 -10.72 -5.98 -6.24
CA VAL A 334 -11.43 -4.90 -6.94
C VAL A 334 -12.88 -5.30 -7.25
N GLY A 335 -13.08 -6.54 -7.67
CA GLY A 335 -14.38 -7.07 -8.08
C GLY A 335 -14.78 -6.70 -9.52
N ASP A 336 -15.57 -7.59 -10.14
CA ASP A 336 -15.89 -7.56 -11.59
C ASP A 336 -16.57 -6.26 -12.01
N ALA A 337 -17.51 -5.74 -11.21
CA ALA A 337 -18.26 -4.53 -11.54
C ALA A 337 -17.38 -3.28 -11.60
N VAL A 338 -16.48 -3.13 -10.64
CA VAL A 338 -15.52 -2.00 -10.59
C VAL A 338 -14.49 -2.13 -11.72
N PHE A 339 -14.03 -3.35 -11.99
CA PHE A 339 -13.12 -3.61 -13.10
C PHE A 339 -13.75 -3.21 -14.44
N ALA A 340 -14.99 -3.64 -14.69
CA ALA A 340 -15.75 -3.29 -15.90
C ALA A 340 -16.00 -1.78 -16.01
N TYR A 341 -16.34 -1.10 -14.89
CA TYR A 341 -16.50 0.33 -14.85
C TYR A 341 -15.22 1.08 -15.23
N CYS A 342 -14.07 0.68 -14.70
CA CYS A 342 -12.80 1.33 -15.03
C CYS A 342 -12.47 1.18 -16.53
N GLN A 343 -12.73 0.01 -17.12
CA GLN A 343 -12.52 -0.21 -18.55
C GLN A 343 -13.49 0.60 -19.42
N ALA A 344 -14.80 0.58 -19.08
CA ALA A 344 -15.82 1.16 -19.93
C ALA A 344 -15.90 2.70 -19.78
N GLU A 345 -15.79 3.21 -18.56
CA GLU A 345 -16.10 4.59 -18.22
C GLU A 345 -14.85 5.45 -17.97
N LEU A 346 -13.76 4.85 -17.48
CA LEU A 346 -12.48 5.54 -17.28
C LEU A 346 -11.46 5.25 -18.39
N GLY A 347 -11.75 4.28 -19.27
CA GLY A 347 -10.90 3.92 -20.40
C GLY A 347 -9.61 3.18 -20.01
N VAL A 348 -9.51 2.69 -18.77
CA VAL A 348 -8.29 2.09 -18.21
C VAL A 348 -8.56 0.74 -17.59
N THR A 349 -7.74 -0.26 -17.91
CA THR A 349 -7.76 -1.55 -17.22
C THR A 349 -7.06 -1.42 -15.87
N VAL A 350 -7.71 -1.86 -14.80
CA VAL A 350 -7.13 -1.85 -13.45
C VAL A 350 -6.06 -2.93 -13.32
N ASN A 351 -4.87 -2.55 -12.87
CA ASN A 351 -3.85 -3.49 -12.46
C ASN A 351 -3.99 -3.77 -10.96
N GLU A 352 -4.65 -4.88 -10.63
CA GLU A 352 -4.65 -5.39 -9.26
C GLU A 352 -3.27 -5.91 -8.90
N ARG A 353 -2.88 -5.73 -7.65
CA ARG A 353 -1.61 -6.18 -7.10
C ARG A 353 -1.75 -6.65 -5.67
N PHE A 354 -0.78 -7.45 -5.23
CA PHE A 354 -0.71 -8.01 -3.90
C PHE A 354 0.67 -7.86 -3.29
N GLY A 355 0.68 -7.60 -1.98
CA GLY A 355 1.85 -7.52 -1.14
C GLY A 355 1.51 -7.10 0.27
N GLN A 356 2.53 -6.88 1.07
CA GLN A 356 2.42 -6.45 2.46
C GLN A 356 3.67 -5.67 2.87
N THR A 357 3.64 -5.02 4.03
CA THR A 357 4.74 -4.14 4.49
C THR A 357 6.10 -4.84 4.49
N GLU A 358 6.15 -6.14 4.78
CA GLU A 358 7.37 -6.94 4.91
C GLU A 358 8.07 -7.26 3.59
N VAL A 359 7.33 -7.24 2.48
CA VAL A 359 7.83 -7.60 1.15
C VAL A 359 7.30 -6.67 0.06
N ASN A 360 6.69 -5.55 0.45
CA ASN A 360 6.01 -4.62 -0.43
C ASN A 360 5.08 -5.35 -1.42
N TYR A 361 5.02 -5.00 -2.72
CA TYR A 361 4.19 -5.72 -3.66
C TYR A 361 5.00 -6.55 -4.65
N ILE A 362 4.70 -7.83 -4.67
CA ILE A 362 5.48 -8.87 -5.34
C ILE A 362 4.71 -9.56 -6.47
N VAL A 363 3.39 -9.38 -6.51
CA VAL A 363 2.47 -10.01 -7.46
C VAL A 363 1.50 -8.96 -7.98
N GLY A 364 1.18 -9.02 -9.25
CA GLY A 364 0.16 -8.15 -9.83
C GLY A 364 -0.03 -8.32 -11.32
N ASN A 365 -0.75 -7.38 -11.89
CA ASN A 365 -1.06 -7.32 -13.31
C ASN A 365 -0.24 -6.24 -14.02
N CYS A 366 -0.12 -6.37 -15.34
CA CYS A 366 0.47 -5.37 -16.22
C CYS A 366 -0.31 -5.39 -17.54
N ALA A 367 -1.40 -4.63 -17.56
CA ALA A 367 -2.34 -4.63 -18.68
C ALA A 367 -1.80 -3.95 -19.95
N MET A 368 -0.57 -3.46 -19.91
CA MET A 368 0.12 -2.88 -21.05
C MET A 368 0.64 -3.98 -21.98
N ASN A 369 -0.22 -4.55 -22.80
CA ASN A 369 0.13 -5.65 -23.71
C ASN A 369 0.43 -5.07 -25.09
N GLY A 370 1.67 -5.21 -25.55
CA GLY A 370 2.08 -4.83 -26.91
C GLY A 370 1.85 -5.94 -27.92
N ASP A 371 1.59 -5.56 -29.17
CA ASP A 371 1.40 -6.48 -30.30
C ASP A 371 2.73 -7.01 -30.91
N THR A 372 3.89 -6.67 -30.33
CA THR A 372 5.22 -6.98 -30.86
C THR A 372 5.98 -7.99 -30.03
N ALA A 373 6.92 -8.70 -30.62
CA ALA A 373 7.80 -9.64 -29.92
C ALA A 373 8.64 -8.98 -28.79
N ASP A 374 8.86 -7.65 -28.89
CA ASP A 374 9.54 -6.83 -27.88
C ASP A 374 8.54 -6.14 -26.93
N GLY A 375 7.28 -6.58 -26.92
CA GLY A 375 6.21 -6.05 -26.08
C GLY A 375 6.43 -6.34 -24.61
N VAL A 376 5.67 -5.63 -23.78
CA VAL A 376 5.68 -5.78 -22.32
C VAL A 376 4.27 -6.05 -21.83
N GLY A 377 4.15 -6.68 -20.66
CA GLY A 377 2.88 -6.88 -19.98
C GLY A 377 2.21 -8.23 -20.25
N TRP A 378 1.12 -8.43 -19.55
CA TRP A 378 0.24 -9.60 -19.59
C TRP A 378 -1.19 -9.20 -19.21
N ALA A 379 -2.16 -10.04 -19.51
CA ALA A 379 -3.56 -9.74 -19.28
C ALA A 379 -3.87 -9.56 -17.79
N ALA A 380 -4.62 -8.52 -17.44
CA ALA A 380 -5.25 -8.42 -16.14
C ALA A 380 -6.51 -9.27 -16.11
N LYS A 381 -6.58 -10.22 -15.17
CA LYS A 381 -7.77 -11.08 -14.96
C LYS A 381 -8.55 -10.54 -13.75
N PRO A 382 -9.83 -10.17 -13.92
CA PRO A 382 -10.65 -9.71 -12.80
C PRO A 382 -10.67 -10.71 -11.63
N GLY A 383 -10.48 -10.22 -10.40
CA GLY A 383 -10.46 -11.04 -9.19
C GLY A 383 -9.18 -11.84 -8.95
N SER A 384 -8.22 -11.82 -9.89
CA SER A 384 -6.90 -12.38 -9.70
C SER A 384 -5.95 -11.36 -9.08
N MET A 385 -5.10 -11.80 -8.16
CA MET A 385 -3.98 -10.98 -7.66
C MET A 385 -2.93 -10.71 -8.75
N GLY A 386 -2.98 -11.40 -9.89
CA GLY A 386 -1.98 -11.33 -10.95
C GLY A 386 -0.90 -12.41 -10.84
N ARG A 387 0.27 -12.12 -11.41
CA ARG A 387 1.46 -12.98 -11.44
C ARG A 387 2.64 -12.32 -10.73
N ALA A 388 3.66 -13.10 -10.38
CA ALA A 388 4.90 -12.57 -9.83
C ALA A 388 5.50 -11.50 -10.75
N TYR A 389 5.88 -10.36 -10.18
CA TYR A 389 6.60 -9.35 -10.95
C TYR A 389 8.02 -9.80 -11.29
N PRO A 390 8.62 -9.32 -12.39
CA PRO A 390 10.00 -9.61 -12.73
C PRO A 390 10.97 -9.30 -11.57
N GLY A 391 11.85 -10.25 -11.27
CA GLY A 391 12.79 -10.19 -10.14
C GLY A 391 12.30 -10.87 -8.86
N HIS A 392 11.02 -11.21 -8.77
CA HIS A 392 10.47 -11.89 -7.59
C HIS A 392 10.15 -13.36 -7.89
N ARG A 393 10.64 -14.27 -7.06
CA ARG A 393 10.26 -15.68 -7.08
C ARG A 393 9.16 -15.89 -6.05
N VAL A 394 7.90 -15.90 -6.52
CA VAL A 394 6.71 -16.10 -5.69
C VAL A 394 6.11 -17.47 -5.98
N ALA A 395 5.67 -18.16 -4.94
CA ALA A 395 4.95 -19.43 -5.05
C ALA A 395 3.84 -19.53 -4.00
N VAL A 396 2.91 -20.46 -4.23
CA VAL A 396 1.98 -20.95 -3.22
C VAL A 396 2.61 -22.18 -2.58
N ILE A 397 2.83 -22.16 -1.25
CA ILE A 397 3.55 -23.22 -0.53
C ILE A 397 2.69 -23.87 0.56
N ASP A 398 2.99 -25.13 0.86
CA ASP A 398 2.41 -25.87 1.99
C ASP A 398 3.10 -25.53 3.34
N GLU A 399 2.72 -26.22 4.41
CA GLU A 399 3.27 -26.00 5.75
C GLU A 399 4.77 -26.31 5.83
N GLU A 400 5.26 -27.25 5.04
CA GLU A 400 6.65 -27.68 4.95
C GLU A 400 7.51 -26.77 4.04
N GLY A 401 6.90 -25.82 3.32
CA GLY A 401 7.59 -24.90 2.40
C GLY A 401 7.77 -25.47 0.99
N LYS A 402 7.06 -26.52 0.63
CA LYS A 402 7.05 -27.09 -0.71
C LYS A 402 5.99 -26.38 -1.57
N GLU A 403 6.33 -26.10 -2.83
CA GLU A 403 5.40 -25.50 -3.80
C GLU A 403 4.19 -26.42 -4.02
N CYS A 404 2.99 -25.84 -3.88
CA CYS A 404 1.72 -26.55 -4.10
C CYS A 404 1.45 -26.80 -5.58
N PRO A 405 0.80 -27.93 -5.93
CA PRO A 405 0.31 -28.15 -7.29
C PRO A 405 -0.73 -27.10 -7.71
N VAL A 406 -0.92 -26.93 -9.03
CA VAL A 406 -1.95 -26.07 -9.61
C VAL A 406 -3.32 -26.36 -8.99
N GLY A 407 -4.03 -25.31 -8.58
CA GLY A 407 -5.36 -25.37 -7.95
C GLY A 407 -5.37 -25.78 -6.49
N VAL A 408 -4.24 -26.16 -5.90
CA VAL A 408 -4.14 -26.52 -4.48
C VAL A 408 -3.87 -25.26 -3.64
N PRO A 409 -4.70 -24.96 -2.63
CA PRO A 409 -4.49 -23.81 -1.75
C PRO A 409 -3.25 -23.96 -0.86
N GLY A 410 -2.53 -22.86 -0.69
CA GLY A 410 -1.41 -22.75 0.23
C GLY A 410 -1.10 -21.29 0.56
N ASP A 411 -0.03 -21.06 1.31
CA ASP A 411 0.43 -19.72 1.67
C ASP A 411 1.19 -19.06 0.51
N VAL A 412 0.84 -17.85 0.14
CA VAL A 412 1.64 -17.06 -0.80
C VAL A 412 2.96 -16.71 -0.14
N ALA A 413 4.06 -17.06 -0.76
CA ALA A 413 5.39 -16.85 -0.22
C ALA A 413 6.36 -16.29 -1.26
N LEU A 414 7.27 -15.43 -0.79
CA LEU A 414 8.37 -14.89 -1.57
C LEU A 414 9.67 -15.58 -1.18
N HIS A 415 10.38 -16.11 -2.16
CA HIS A 415 11.71 -16.71 -1.94
C HIS A 415 12.79 -15.63 -1.79
N ARG A 416 13.79 -15.87 -0.93
CA ARG A 416 14.89 -14.91 -0.70
C ARG A 416 15.75 -14.62 -1.94
N LEU A 417 15.78 -15.57 -2.85
CA LEU A 417 16.52 -15.48 -4.11
C LEU A 417 15.52 -15.47 -5.27
N ASP A 418 15.84 -14.69 -6.29
CA ASP A 418 15.10 -14.69 -7.55
C ASP A 418 15.27 -16.01 -8.33
N ILE A 419 14.72 -16.09 -9.54
CA ILE A 419 14.83 -17.28 -10.40
C ILE A 419 16.26 -17.54 -10.90
N HIS A 420 17.16 -16.60 -10.73
CA HIS A 420 18.56 -16.68 -11.15
C HIS A 420 19.52 -16.95 -9.99
N GLY A 421 19.00 -16.95 -8.76
CA GLY A 421 19.80 -17.14 -7.54
C GLY A 421 20.38 -15.84 -6.98
N ASP A 422 19.96 -14.67 -7.50
CA ASP A 422 20.35 -13.38 -6.95
C ASP A 422 19.44 -12.99 -5.76
N PRO A 423 19.96 -12.36 -4.69
CA PRO A 423 19.16 -11.92 -3.56
C PRO A 423 18.11 -10.91 -3.99
N ASP A 424 16.86 -11.12 -3.57
CA ASP A 424 15.78 -10.18 -3.82
C ASP A 424 15.88 -8.98 -2.87
N PRO A 425 15.99 -7.74 -3.38
CA PRO A 425 16.22 -6.55 -2.55
C PRO A 425 14.98 -6.06 -1.80
N ILE A 426 13.79 -6.60 -2.08
CA ILE A 426 12.52 -6.05 -1.55
C ILE A 426 12.28 -6.34 -0.07
N PHE A 427 12.99 -7.31 0.50
CA PHE A 427 12.75 -7.78 1.86
C PHE A 427 12.97 -6.71 2.93
N PHE A 428 12.09 -6.71 3.92
CA PHE A 428 12.37 -6.02 5.17
C PHE A 428 13.55 -6.67 5.93
N LEU A 429 14.19 -5.92 6.81
CA LEU A 429 15.29 -6.42 7.65
C LEU A 429 14.79 -7.29 8.81
N GLY A 430 13.52 -7.18 9.14
CA GLY A 430 12.84 -7.87 10.22
C GLY A 430 11.96 -6.93 11.04
N TYR A 431 11.30 -7.49 12.05
CA TYR A 431 10.53 -6.70 13.00
C TYR A 431 11.45 -6.12 14.07
N TRP A 432 11.32 -4.82 14.31
CA TRP A 432 12.08 -4.08 15.31
C TRP A 432 11.99 -4.74 16.69
N ASN A 433 13.14 -5.05 17.30
CA ASN A 433 13.26 -5.71 18.58
C ASN A 433 12.49 -7.05 18.73
N GLN A 434 12.05 -7.68 17.61
CA GLN A 434 11.26 -8.90 17.65
C GLN A 434 11.82 -10.02 16.76
N PRO A 435 13.01 -10.57 17.07
CA PRO A 435 13.66 -11.59 16.23
C PRO A 435 12.84 -12.89 16.11
N LYS A 436 12.10 -13.27 17.16
CA LYS A 436 11.20 -14.46 17.11
C LYS A 436 10.08 -14.27 16.09
N ALA A 437 9.44 -13.09 16.07
CA ALA A 437 8.39 -12.77 15.11
C ALA A 437 8.95 -12.70 13.68
N THR A 438 10.17 -12.17 13.51
CA THR A 438 10.86 -12.16 12.23
C THR A 438 11.11 -13.59 11.73
N ASN A 439 11.70 -14.44 12.56
CA ASN A 439 12.01 -15.82 12.19
C ASN A 439 10.75 -16.63 11.84
N SER A 440 9.63 -16.40 12.54
CA SER A 440 8.36 -17.09 12.26
C SER A 440 7.73 -16.74 10.90
N LYS A 441 8.19 -15.66 10.23
CA LYS A 441 7.78 -15.35 8.86
C LYS A 441 8.40 -16.28 7.82
N PHE A 442 9.43 -17.02 8.18
CA PHE A 442 10.19 -17.82 7.23
C PHE A 442 10.02 -19.33 7.44
N THR A 443 9.90 -20.05 6.34
CA THR A 443 10.04 -21.52 6.26
C THR A 443 11.14 -21.80 5.23
N GLY A 444 12.34 -22.19 5.70
CA GLY A 444 13.52 -22.19 4.85
C GLY A 444 13.81 -20.81 4.28
N ASP A 445 13.95 -20.70 2.95
CA ASP A 445 14.19 -19.44 2.25
C ASP A 445 12.88 -18.72 1.82
N TRP A 446 11.71 -19.25 2.17
CA TRP A 446 10.41 -18.67 1.87
C TRP A 446 9.92 -17.75 2.98
N CYS A 447 9.65 -16.50 2.66
CA CYS A 447 8.92 -15.57 3.52
C CYS A 447 7.42 -15.75 3.29
N ARG A 448 6.71 -16.24 4.29
CA ARG A 448 5.26 -16.42 4.26
C ARG A 448 4.55 -15.09 4.41
N THR A 449 3.55 -14.86 3.59
CA THR A 449 2.69 -13.69 3.73
C THR A 449 1.60 -13.90 4.79
N GLY A 450 1.19 -15.15 5.02
CA GLY A 450 0.01 -15.50 5.80
C GLY A 450 -1.29 -15.26 5.04
N ASP A 451 -1.19 -15.00 3.73
CA ASP A 451 -2.32 -14.91 2.80
C ASP A 451 -2.37 -16.19 1.97
N LEU A 452 -3.55 -16.80 1.92
CA LEU A 452 -3.76 -18.06 1.19
C LEU A 452 -4.24 -17.76 -0.24
N ALA A 453 -3.71 -18.52 -1.17
CA ALA A 453 -4.12 -18.47 -2.58
C ALA A 453 -4.04 -19.84 -3.24
N THR A 454 -4.65 -19.95 -4.41
CA THR A 454 -4.37 -21.00 -5.39
C THR A 454 -3.63 -20.40 -6.58
N CYS A 455 -2.81 -21.20 -7.26
CA CYS A 455 -2.16 -20.83 -8.52
C CYS A 455 -2.84 -21.57 -9.66
N ASP A 456 -3.20 -20.88 -10.76
CA ASP A 456 -3.73 -21.54 -11.96
C ASP A 456 -2.62 -22.00 -12.90
N ALA A 457 -3.00 -22.71 -13.98
CA ALA A 457 -2.06 -23.23 -14.97
C ALA A 457 -1.29 -22.16 -15.75
N GLU A 458 -1.77 -20.91 -15.74
CA GLU A 458 -1.12 -19.76 -16.38
C GLU A 458 -0.25 -18.95 -15.37
N GLY A 459 -0.19 -19.37 -14.09
CA GLY A 459 0.60 -18.74 -13.05
C GLY A 459 -0.08 -17.56 -12.35
N TYR A 460 -1.39 -17.33 -12.57
CA TYR A 460 -2.14 -16.33 -11.81
C TYR A 460 -2.48 -16.84 -10.42
N LEU A 461 -2.36 -15.97 -9.43
CA LEU A 461 -2.72 -16.25 -8.05
C LEU A 461 -4.15 -15.76 -7.77
N TRP A 462 -4.94 -16.62 -7.11
CA TRP A 462 -6.32 -16.37 -6.74
C TRP A 462 -6.47 -16.41 -5.24
N TYR A 463 -6.80 -15.24 -4.65
CA TYR A 463 -6.88 -15.05 -3.20
C TYR A 463 -7.98 -15.92 -2.57
N GLN A 464 -7.64 -16.60 -1.47
CA GLN A 464 -8.55 -17.47 -0.72
C GLN A 464 -8.84 -16.95 0.71
N GLY A 465 -8.10 -15.96 1.18
CA GLY A 465 -8.25 -15.38 2.51
C GLY A 465 -6.96 -15.34 3.30
N ARG A 466 -7.04 -14.77 4.50
CA ARG A 466 -5.94 -14.82 5.47
C ARG A 466 -5.87 -16.20 6.10
N ALA A 467 -4.67 -16.71 6.34
CA ALA A 467 -4.48 -18.00 7.02
C ALA A 467 -5.07 -17.99 8.45
N ASP A 468 -5.04 -16.84 9.12
CA ASP A 468 -5.58 -16.60 10.45
C ASP A 468 -7.08 -16.26 10.46
N ASP A 469 -7.68 -15.91 9.33
CA ASP A 469 -9.12 -15.68 9.17
C ASP A 469 -9.86 -16.91 8.65
N VAL A 470 -9.16 -17.85 7.98
CA VAL A 470 -9.75 -19.10 7.51
C VAL A 470 -10.08 -19.99 8.71
N PHE A 471 -11.31 -20.50 8.76
CA PHE A 471 -11.81 -21.33 9.86
C PHE A 471 -12.44 -22.61 9.37
N LYS A 472 -12.62 -23.56 10.30
CA LYS A 472 -13.36 -24.81 10.03
C LYS A 472 -14.80 -24.67 10.50
N ALA A 473 -15.77 -24.96 9.62
CA ALA A 473 -17.19 -25.05 9.94
C ALA A 473 -17.74 -26.36 9.39
N ALA A 474 -18.35 -27.17 10.23
CA ALA A 474 -18.89 -28.49 9.87
C ALA A 474 -17.89 -29.39 9.12
N GLY A 475 -16.60 -29.32 9.46
CA GLY A 475 -15.53 -30.09 8.83
C GLY A 475 -14.92 -29.47 7.56
N TYR A 476 -15.54 -28.45 6.99
CA TYR A 476 -15.05 -27.75 5.81
C TYR A 476 -14.17 -26.56 6.20
N ARG A 477 -13.16 -26.27 5.34
CA ARG A 477 -12.33 -25.07 5.46
C ARG A 477 -13.04 -23.93 4.73
N ILE A 478 -13.33 -22.84 5.45
CA ILE A 478 -14.10 -21.69 4.96
C ILE A 478 -13.16 -20.51 4.82
N GLY A 479 -13.11 -19.95 3.61
CA GLY A 479 -12.45 -18.67 3.30
C GLY A 479 -13.46 -17.53 3.38
N PRO A 480 -13.37 -16.61 4.37
CA PRO A 480 -14.35 -15.54 4.54
C PRO A 480 -14.53 -14.68 3.29
N SER A 481 -13.44 -14.37 2.61
CA SER A 481 -13.41 -13.42 1.48
C SER A 481 -14.24 -13.86 0.28
N GLU A 482 -14.34 -15.16 0.02
CA GLU A 482 -15.15 -15.67 -1.09
C GLU A 482 -16.64 -15.43 -0.86
N ILE A 483 -17.09 -15.67 0.36
CA ILE A 483 -18.48 -15.43 0.78
C ILE A 483 -18.80 -13.93 0.81
N GLU A 484 -17.89 -13.11 1.33
CA GLU A 484 -18.02 -11.65 1.37
C GLU A 484 -18.13 -11.06 -0.04
N ASN A 485 -17.24 -11.47 -0.96
CA ASN A 485 -17.28 -11.06 -2.35
C ASN A 485 -18.58 -11.49 -3.05
N CYS A 486 -19.11 -12.65 -2.72
CA CYS A 486 -20.40 -13.12 -3.22
C CYS A 486 -21.53 -12.23 -2.68
N LEU A 487 -21.58 -11.96 -1.38
CA LEU A 487 -22.60 -11.13 -0.75
C LEU A 487 -22.62 -9.71 -1.33
N VAL A 488 -21.46 -9.08 -1.55
CA VAL A 488 -21.36 -7.71 -2.10
C VAL A 488 -21.88 -7.61 -3.55
N LYS A 489 -22.00 -8.71 -4.28
CA LYS A 489 -22.63 -8.74 -5.60
C LYS A 489 -24.17 -8.54 -5.53
N HIS A 490 -24.78 -8.76 -4.37
CA HIS A 490 -26.22 -8.53 -4.19
C HIS A 490 -26.51 -7.03 -4.03
N PRO A 491 -27.51 -6.46 -4.75
CA PRO A 491 -27.78 -5.01 -4.76
C PRO A 491 -28.04 -4.39 -3.37
N SER A 492 -28.56 -5.17 -2.42
CA SER A 492 -28.86 -4.70 -1.07
C SER A 492 -27.62 -4.61 -0.16
N VAL A 493 -26.46 -5.12 -0.59
CA VAL A 493 -25.25 -5.21 0.25
C VAL A 493 -24.25 -4.13 -0.13
N ALA A 494 -23.94 -3.24 0.81
CA ALA A 494 -22.87 -2.25 0.64
C ALA A 494 -21.50 -2.83 1.03
N ASN A 495 -21.47 -3.61 2.13
CA ASN A 495 -20.26 -4.30 2.60
C ASN A 495 -20.64 -5.51 3.44
N ALA A 496 -19.73 -6.48 3.56
CA ALA A 496 -19.93 -7.68 4.37
C ALA A 496 -18.64 -8.15 5.04
N ALA A 497 -18.77 -8.80 6.19
CA ALA A 497 -17.68 -9.50 6.87
C ALA A 497 -18.17 -10.87 7.35
N VAL A 498 -17.38 -11.91 7.13
CA VAL A 498 -17.71 -13.29 7.52
C VAL A 498 -16.75 -13.77 8.60
N VAL A 499 -17.32 -14.33 9.66
CA VAL A 499 -16.56 -14.84 10.82
C VAL A 499 -17.11 -16.18 11.29
N PRO A 500 -16.29 -17.01 11.98
CA PRO A 500 -16.81 -18.17 12.70
C PRO A 500 -17.66 -17.73 13.89
N LYS A 501 -18.81 -18.35 14.07
CA LYS A 501 -19.59 -18.29 15.29
C LYS A 501 -19.48 -19.66 15.99
N PRO A 502 -19.02 -19.74 17.25
CA PRO A 502 -18.91 -20.99 17.96
C PRO A 502 -20.25 -21.75 18.04
N ASP A 503 -20.24 -23.03 17.76
CA ASP A 503 -21.39 -23.92 17.75
C ASP A 503 -21.04 -25.29 18.37
N ALA A 504 -21.86 -25.77 19.27
CA ALA A 504 -21.57 -26.97 20.05
C ALA A 504 -21.52 -28.26 19.20
N GLU A 505 -22.30 -28.35 18.13
CA GLU A 505 -22.38 -29.55 17.28
C GLU A 505 -21.43 -29.50 16.10
N ARG A 506 -21.24 -28.29 15.51
CA ARG A 506 -20.50 -28.10 14.25
C ARG A 506 -19.13 -27.46 14.44
N GLY A 507 -18.73 -27.21 15.69
CA GLY A 507 -17.53 -26.45 16.03
C GLY A 507 -17.71 -24.95 15.74
N ASN A 508 -18.01 -24.60 14.50
CA ASN A 508 -18.38 -23.23 14.12
C ASN A 508 -19.48 -23.24 13.05
N LEU A 509 -20.28 -22.18 13.04
CA LEU A 509 -21.17 -21.78 11.96
C LEU A 509 -20.56 -20.64 11.17
N VAL A 510 -20.90 -20.56 9.88
CA VAL A 510 -20.59 -19.38 9.05
C VAL A 510 -21.58 -18.29 9.41
N LYS A 511 -21.10 -17.16 9.93
CA LYS A 511 -21.90 -15.96 10.24
C LYS A 511 -21.43 -14.79 9.41
N ALA A 512 -22.37 -14.06 8.79
CA ALA A 512 -22.08 -12.84 8.05
C ALA A 512 -22.64 -11.61 8.79
N TYR A 513 -21.80 -10.58 8.90
CA TYR A 513 -22.20 -9.23 9.25
C TYR A 513 -22.34 -8.43 7.96
N VAL A 514 -23.49 -7.78 7.76
CA VAL A 514 -23.83 -7.13 6.50
C VAL A 514 -24.22 -5.67 6.75
N VAL A 515 -23.58 -4.75 6.02
CA VAL A 515 -23.96 -3.35 5.91
C VAL A 515 -24.84 -3.21 4.68
N LEU A 516 -26.04 -2.67 4.85
CA LEU A 516 -27.00 -2.52 3.77
C LEU A 516 -26.71 -1.29 2.89
N SER A 517 -27.01 -1.42 1.61
CA SER A 517 -27.02 -0.30 0.68
C SER A 517 -28.18 0.65 1.01
N VAL A 518 -28.02 1.94 0.67
CA VAL A 518 -29.06 2.97 0.85
C VAL A 518 -30.33 2.53 0.12
N GLY A 519 -31.47 2.63 0.81
CA GLY A 519 -32.79 2.26 0.27
C GLY A 519 -33.22 0.81 0.61
N PHE A 520 -32.38 0.03 1.28
CA PHE A 520 -32.74 -1.30 1.78
C PHE A 520 -32.87 -1.30 3.31
N SER A 521 -33.77 -2.16 3.79
CA SER A 521 -34.03 -2.32 5.23
C SER A 521 -33.85 -3.78 5.66
N ALA A 522 -33.38 -3.97 6.88
CA ALA A 522 -33.24 -5.29 7.48
C ALA A 522 -34.58 -6.02 7.58
N SER A 523 -34.62 -7.30 7.14
CA SER A 523 -35.79 -8.16 7.25
C SER A 523 -35.39 -9.63 7.13
N ASP A 524 -36.21 -10.53 7.70
CA ASP A 524 -35.99 -11.99 7.57
C ASP A 524 -36.07 -12.45 6.10
N THR A 525 -36.91 -11.81 5.29
CA THR A 525 -37.00 -12.06 3.85
C THR A 525 -35.68 -11.73 3.15
N LEU A 526 -35.03 -10.62 3.53
CA LEU A 526 -33.74 -10.26 2.98
C LEU A 526 -32.63 -11.22 3.42
N VAL A 527 -32.65 -11.70 4.68
CA VAL A 527 -31.74 -12.75 5.14
C VAL A 527 -31.86 -13.99 4.27
N GLN A 528 -33.09 -14.47 4.02
CA GLN A 528 -33.31 -15.63 3.16
C GLN A 528 -32.85 -15.40 1.72
N ALA A 529 -33.07 -14.20 1.18
CA ALA A 529 -32.63 -13.84 -0.19
C ALA A 529 -31.08 -13.85 -0.30
N LEU A 530 -30.39 -13.30 0.70
CA LEU A 530 -28.92 -13.30 0.74
C LEU A 530 -28.33 -14.70 0.91
N GLN A 531 -28.96 -15.52 1.76
CA GLN A 531 -28.59 -16.93 1.92
C GLN A 531 -28.79 -17.72 0.62
N ALA A 532 -29.92 -17.53 -0.06
CA ALA A 532 -30.20 -18.15 -1.35
C ALA A 532 -29.22 -17.67 -2.43
N HIS A 533 -28.87 -16.39 -2.45
CA HIS A 533 -27.90 -15.81 -3.35
C HIS A 533 -26.53 -16.47 -3.24
N VAL A 534 -26.01 -16.62 -2.01
CA VAL A 534 -24.72 -17.29 -1.78
C VAL A 534 -24.82 -18.78 -2.12
N CYS A 535 -25.87 -19.46 -1.69
CA CYS A 535 -26.08 -20.89 -1.96
C CYS A 535 -26.20 -21.21 -3.46
N GLY A 536 -26.71 -20.27 -4.26
CA GLY A 536 -26.83 -20.42 -5.71
C GLY A 536 -25.55 -20.17 -6.49
N LEU A 537 -24.54 -19.54 -5.88
CA LEU A 537 -23.29 -19.14 -6.53
C LEU A 537 -22.05 -19.84 -5.97
N LEU A 538 -22.08 -20.28 -4.70
CA LEU A 538 -20.98 -20.94 -4.01
C LEU A 538 -21.37 -22.34 -3.56
N ALA A 539 -20.41 -23.06 -2.96
CA ALA A 539 -20.66 -24.39 -2.44
C ALA A 539 -21.70 -24.38 -1.29
N PRO A 540 -22.53 -25.43 -1.13
CA PRO A 540 -23.60 -25.46 -0.12
C PRO A 540 -23.14 -25.34 1.34
N TYR A 541 -21.87 -25.58 1.62
CA TYR A 541 -21.31 -25.43 2.96
C TYR A 541 -20.82 -24.00 3.28
N GLU A 542 -20.74 -23.10 2.26
CA GLU A 542 -20.21 -21.75 2.39
C GLU A 542 -21.28 -20.70 2.70
N TYR A 543 -22.57 -21.01 2.47
CA TYR A 543 -23.59 -20.00 2.74
C TYR A 543 -23.70 -19.67 4.24
N PRO A 544 -23.84 -18.39 4.62
CA PRO A 544 -23.94 -17.99 6.01
C PRO A 544 -25.22 -18.53 6.64
N LYS A 545 -25.05 -19.28 7.74
CA LYS A 545 -26.18 -19.79 8.53
C LYS A 545 -26.88 -18.71 9.31
N GLU A 546 -26.15 -17.63 9.60
CA GLU A 546 -26.65 -16.46 10.30
C GLU A 546 -26.17 -15.19 9.61
N ILE A 547 -27.06 -14.22 9.46
CA ILE A 547 -26.76 -12.90 8.94
C ILE A 547 -27.21 -11.86 9.96
N GLU A 548 -26.31 -10.97 10.35
CA GLU A 548 -26.58 -9.83 11.23
C GLU A 548 -26.36 -8.54 10.47
N PHE A 549 -27.40 -7.69 10.42
CA PHE A 549 -27.29 -6.36 9.81
C PHE A 549 -26.72 -5.37 10.82
N ILE A 550 -25.72 -4.61 10.40
CA ILE A 550 -25.03 -3.61 11.22
C ILE A 550 -24.85 -2.31 10.45
N ASP A 551 -24.72 -1.20 11.16
CA ASP A 551 -24.57 0.12 10.54
C ASP A 551 -23.21 0.31 9.87
N ALA A 552 -22.15 -0.22 10.48
CA ALA A 552 -20.78 -0.16 9.96
C ALA A 552 -19.94 -1.36 10.43
N LEU A 553 -19.04 -1.83 9.58
CA LEU A 553 -18.02 -2.82 9.95
C LEU A 553 -16.88 -2.16 10.73
N PRO A 554 -16.27 -2.86 11.72
CA PRO A 554 -15.03 -2.39 12.33
C PRO A 554 -13.90 -2.39 11.29
N MET A 555 -13.28 -1.23 11.10
CA MET A 555 -12.26 -1.02 10.07
C MET A 555 -10.91 -0.62 10.71
N THR A 556 -9.81 -0.97 10.04
CA THR A 556 -8.49 -0.39 10.34
C THR A 556 -8.43 1.05 9.83
N THR A 557 -7.41 1.81 10.26
CA THR A 557 -7.11 3.15 9.72
C THR A 557 -6.82 3.13 8.20
N THR A 558 -6.44 1.97 7.67
CA THR A 558 -6.19 1.75 6.22
C THR A 558 -7.43 1.27 5.47
N GLY A 559 -8.61 1.22 6.10
CA GLY A 559 -9.86 0.82 5.46
C GLY A 559 -10.07 -0.70 5.30
N LYS A 560 -9.31 -1.54 6.01
CA LYS A 560 -9.50 -3.00 6.00
C LYS A 560 -10.43 -3.45 7.11
N VAL A 561 -11.31 -4.42 6.83
CA VAL A 561 -12.23 -5.01 7.82
C VAL A 561 -11.45 -5.74 8.92
N GLN A 562 -11.76 -5.41 10.17
CA GLN A 562 -11.17 -6.06 11.36
C GLN A 562 -12.02 -7.27 11.81
N ARG A 563 -11.97 -8.38 11.07
CA ARG A 563 -12.72 -9.61 11.38
C ARG A 563 -12.47 -10.13 12.79
N ARG A 564 -11.25 -9.91 13.31
CA ARG A 564 -10.91 -10.28 14.69
C ARG A 564 -11.84 -9.66 15.72
N VAL A 565 -12.23 -8.39 15.55
CA VAL A 565 -13.15 -7.71 16.48
C VAL A 565 -14.49 -8.44 16.49
N LEU A 566 -15.03 -8.75 15.30
CA LEU A 566 -16.30 -9.46 15.17
C LEU A 566 -16.21 -10.91 15.72
N ARG A 567 -15.10 -11.60 15.45
CA ARG A 567 -14.86 -12.95 15.99
C ARG A 567 -14.83 -12.97 17.52
N LEU A 568 -14.09 -12.05 18.14
CA LEU A 568 -14.06 -11.94 19.61
C LEU A 568 -15.43 -11.62 20.19
N GLN A 569 -16.25 -10.82 19.52
CA GLN A 569 -17.64 -10.56 19.93
C GLN A 569 -18.48 -11.85 19.92
N GLU A 570 -18.32 -12.72 18.91
CA GLU A 570 -19.03 -14.00 18.85
C GLU A 570 -18.52 -14.99 19.91
N GLU A 571 -17.22 -15.04 20.16
CA GLU A 571 -16.63 -15.85 21.23
C GLU A 571 -17.15 -15.40 22.61
N GLU A 572 -17.22 -14.08 22.85
CA GLU A 572 -17.78 -13.52 24.08
C GLU A 572 -19.29 -13.79 24.21
N ARG A 573 -20.05 -13.66 23.13
CA ARG A 573 -21.49 -14.04 23.12
C ARG A 573 -21.69 -15.50 23.44
N ALA A 574 -20.88 -16.38 22.84
CA ALA A 574 -20.96 -17.83 23.12
C ALA A 574 -20.58 -18.16 24.55
N SER A 575 -19.54 -17.52 25.12
CA SER A 575 -19.14 -17.75 26.52
C SER A 575 -20.20 -17.32 27.55
N LYS A 576 -21.00 -16.30 27.23
CA LYS A 576 -22.10 -15.83 28.08
C LYS A 576 -23.35 -16.74 28.01
N LEU A 577 -23.46 -17.59 26.99
CA LEU A 577 -24.55 -18.54 26.78
C LEU A 577 -24.25 -19.94 27.36
N THR A 578 -22.99 -20.20 27.72
CA THR A 578 -22.57 -21.43 28.36
C THR A 578 -22.56 -21.19 29.89
N PRO A 579 -23.46 -21.83 30.70
CA PRO A 579 -23.58 -21.57 32.12
C PRO A 579 -22.36 -22.08 32.93
#